data_b38f0b26a2a83bfaa2ed068cdb2fe75e
#
_entry.id   b38f0b26a2a83bfaa2ed068cdb2fe75e
#
_cell.length_a   1.000
_cell.length_b   1.000
_cell.length_c   1.000
_cell.angle_alpha   90.00
_cell.angle_beta   90.00
_cell.angle_gamma   90.00
#
_symmetry.space_group_name_H-M   'P 1'
#
loop_
_entity.id
_entity.type
_entity.pdbx_description
1 polymer ?
#
loop_
_entity_poly.entity_id
_entity_poly.type
_entity_poly.pdbx_seq_one_letter_code
_entity_poly.pdbx_strand_id
1 'polypeptide(L)'
;MSIPVSLTELREVVAAFGSTPYLLTVGSDGAPHATSVMVAWSGDLLVAGTGRRSAANVERNDQIVLLWPAPRPGDHALIVDGWADVRSAAAGGLELVIRPARAVLHVTREAPAEDGPKPPG
;
A
#
# COMPACT_ATOMS: atom_id res chain seq x y z
N MET A 1 12.47 4.56 11.81
CA MET A 1 12.42 5.97 11.42
C MET A 1 11.81 6.10 10.03
N SER A 2 10.98 7.07 9.83
CA SER A 2 10.32 7.30 8.54
C SER A 2 10.86 8.56 7.89
N ILE A 3 11.09 8.48 6.60
CA ILE A 3 11.57 9.60 5.80
C ILE A 3 10.41 10.05 4.91
N PRO A 4 9.92 11.29 5.04
CA PRO A 4 8.84 11.75 4.17
C PRO A 4 9.25 11.77 2.71
N VAL A 5 8.32 11.40 1.82
CA VAL A 5 8.48 11.51 0.38
C VAL A 5 7.46 12.52 -0.11
N SER A 6 7.91 13.55 -0.82
CA SER A 6 6.98 14.53 -1.38
C SER A 6 6.17 13.90 -2.51
N LEU A 7 4.96 14.41 -2.73
CA LEU A 7 4.12 13.90 -3.81
C LEU A 7 4.74 14.16 -5.19
N THR A 8 5.55 15.21 -5.33
CA THR A 8 6.27 15.49 -6.58
C THR A 8 7.36 14.47 -6.87
N GLU A 9 7.94 13.85 -5.84
CA GLU A 9 8.97 12.81 -5.97
C GLU A 9 8.38 11.41 -6.07
N LEU A 10 7.11 11.25 -5.73
CA LEU A 10 6.50 9.93 -5.54
C LEU A 10 6.58 9.05 -6.78
N ARG A 11 6.39 9.63 -7.96
CA ARG A 11 6.45 8.84 -9.21
C ARG A 11 7.81 8.17 -9.40
N GLU A 12 8.90 8.88 -9.14
CA GLU A 12 10.25 8.31 -9.24
C GLU A 12 10.49 7.24 -8.18
N VAL A 13 10.01 7.48 -6.97
CA VAL A 13 10.17 6.52 -5.88
C VAL A 13 9.38 5.24 -6.16
N VAL A 14 8.14 5.37 -6.61
CA VAL A 14 7.33 4.21 -7.01
C VAL A 14 8.01 3.43 -8.14
N ALA A 15 8.58 4.13 -9.11
CA ALA A 15 9.28 3.47 -10.22
C ALA A 15 10.43 2.58 -9.72
N ALA A 16 11.12 2.99 -8.66
CA ALA A 16 12.19 2.19 -8.07
C ALA A 16 11.66 0.97 -7.31
N PHE A 17 10.45 1.02 -6.79
CA PHE A 17 9.84 -0.08 -6.04
C PHE A 17 9.05 -1.05 -6.91
N GLY A 18 8.57 -0.61 -8.06
CA GLY A 18 7.81 -1.45 -8.99
C GLY A 18 6.30 -1.19 -8.95
N SER A 19 5.56 -2.03 -9.66
CA SER A 19 4.14 -1.80 -9.92
C SER A 19 3.18 -2.70 -9.14
N THR A 20 3.68 -3.50 -8.19
CA THR A 20 2.86 -4.50 -7.50
C THR A 20 2.89 -4.36 -5.98
N PRO A 21 2.36 -3.24 -5.45
CA PRO A 21 2.25 -3.09 -4.00
C PRO A 21 1.14 -3.95 -3.43
N TYR A 22 1.08 -4.00 -2.10
CA TYR A 22 -0.12 -4.45 -1.40
C TYR A 22 -1.06 -3.27 -1.19
N LEU A 23 -2.34 -3.54 -1.39
CA LEU A 23 -3.42 -2.60 -1.09
C LEU A 23 -4.05 -3.01 0.23
N LEU A 24 -4.13 -2.07 1.16
CA LEU A 24 -4.75 -2.27 2.45
C LEU A 24 -6.04 -1.46 2.52
N THR A 25 -7.12 -2.14 2.87
CA THR A 25 -8.45 -1.54 3.05
C THR A 25 -9.02 -2.01 4.38
N VAL A 26 -10.10 -1.38 4.80
CA VAL A 26 -10.75 -1.71 6.07
C VAL A 26 -12.13 -2.30 5.80
N GLY A 27 -12.38 -3.47 6.36
CA GLY A 27 -13.67 -4.15 6.21
C GLY A 27 -14.77 -3.55 7.10
N SER A 28 -15.97 -4.01 6.88
CA SER A 28 -17.17 -3.54 7.61
C SER A 28 -17.10 -3.81 9.13
N ASP A 29 -16.32 -4.81 9.50
CA ASP A 29 -16.07 -5.17 10.91
C ASP A 29 -14.88 -4.44 11.51
N GLY A 30 -14.27 -3.52 10.76
CA GLY A 30 -13.05 -2.82 11.18
C GLY A 30 -11.77 -3.61 10.98
N ALA A 31 -11.84 -4.83 10.48
CA ALA A 31 -10.66 -5.64 10.25
C ALA A 31 -9.89 -5.16 9.02
N PRO A 32 -8.56 -5.06 9.08
CA PRO A 32 -7.78 -4.72 7.92
C PRO A 32 -7.76 -5.89 6.93
N HIS A 33 -7.71 -5.53 5.65
CA HIS A 33 -7.66 -6.48 4.55
C HIS A 33 -6.52 -6.09 3.62
N ALA A 34 -5.67 -7.03 3.26
CA ALA A 34 -4.52 -6.78 2.39
C ALA A 34 -4.60 -7.70 1.17
N THR A 35 -4.32 -7.12 0.01
CA THR A 35 -4.25 -7.88 -1.24
C THR A 35 -3.20 -7.25 -2.14
N SER A 36 -2.52 -8.03 -2.95
CA SER A 36 -1.59 -7.47 -3.93
C SER A 36 -2.35 -6.95 -5.14
N VAL A 37 -1.92 -5.82 -5.66
CA VAL A 37 -2.52 -5.20 -6.84
C VAL A 37 -1.42 -4.73 -7.79
N MET A 38 -1.78 -4.52 -9.05
CA MET A 38 -0.90 -3.90 -10.01
C MET A 38 -1.38 -2.48 -10.23
N VAL A 39 -0.47 -1.51 -10.08
CA VAL A 39 -0.81 -0.09 -10.21
C VAL A 39 -0.17 0.52 -11.46
N ALA A 40 -0.83 1.51 -12.00
CA ALA A 40 -0.32 2.34 -13.08
C ALA A 40 -0.68 3.79 -12.81
N TRP A 41 0.15 4.71 -13.28
CA TRP A 41 -0.14 6.13 -13.18
C TRP A 41 -1.14 6.55 -14.26
N SER A 42 -2.05 7.42 -13.88
CA SER A 42 -2.94 8.12 -14.78
C SER A 42 -2.94 9.59 -14.34
N GLY A 43 -2.11 10.41 -14.96
CA GLY A 43 -1.82 11.74 -14.45
C GLY A 43 -1.19 11.64 -13.06
N ASP A 44 -1.76 12.34 -12.11
CA ASP A 44 -1.30 12.34 -10.72
C ASP A 44 -1.98 11.26 -9.86
N LEU A 45 -2.81 10.43 -10.49
CA LEU A 45 -3.55 9.37 -9.80
C LEU A 45 -2.94 8.01 -10.11
N LEU A 46 -3.10 7.09 -9.18
CA LEU A 46 -2.79 5.69 -9.41
C LEU A 46 -4.08 4.92 -9.69
N VAL A 47 -4.02 4.01 -10.62
CA VAL A 47 -5.15 3.15 -10.98
C VAL A 47 -4.74 1.72 -10.72
N ALA A 48 -5.60 0.95 -10.07
CA ALA A 48 -5.37 -0.46 -9.77
C ALA A 48 -6.62 -1.27 -10.05
N GLY A 49 -6.48 -2.41 -10.73
CA GLY A 49 -7.56 -3.39 -10.78
C GLY A 49 -7.82 -3.95 -9.39
N THR A 50 -9.08 -4.24 -9.07
CA THR A 50 -9.43 -4.69 -7.74
C THR A 50 -10.51 -5.76 -7.78
N GLY A 51 -10.55 -6.59 -6.74
CA GLY A 51 -11.62 -7.55 -6.52
C GLY A 51 -12.81 -6.92 -5.79
N ARG A 52 -13.87 -7.69 -5.66
CA ARG A 52 -15.11 -7.21 -5.06
C ARG A 52 -14.98 -6.82 -3.60
N ARG A 53 -14.16 -7.56 -2.84
CA ARG A 53 -14.00 -7.30 -1.41
C ARG A 53 -13.32 -5.97 -1.14
N SER A 54 -12.21 -5.73 -1.83
CA SER A 54 -11.51 -4.45 -1.69
C SER A 54 -12.39 -3.30 -2.18
N ALA A 55 -13.11 -3.48 -3.28
CA ALA A 55 -14.03 -2.47 -3.78
C ALA A 55 -15.13 -2.15 -2.77
N ALA A 56 -15.75 -3.17 -2.18
CA ALA A 56 -16.78 -2.97 -1.16
C ALA A 56 -16.23 -2.26 0.08
N ASN A 57 -15.00 -2.60 0.48
CA ASN A 57 -14.35 -1.93 1.60
C ASN A 57 -14.13 -0.45 1.31
N VAL A 58 -13.65 -0.13 0.12
CA VAL A 58 -13.39 1.26 -0.30
C VAL A 58 -14.68 2.07 -0.37
N GLU A 59 -15.76 1.49 -0.85
CA GLU A 59 -17.07 2.18 -0.88
C GLU A 59 -17.54 2.57 0.51
N ARG A 60 -17.17 1.81 1.51
CA ARG A 60 -17.53 2.08 2.89
C ARG A 60 -16.54 2.96 3.62
N ASN A 61 -15.27 2.79 3.34
CA ASN A 61 -14.18 3.59 3.91
C ASN A 61 -13.13 3.79 2.80
N ASP A 62 -13.09 4.99 2.27
CA ASP A 62 -12.26 5.32 1.10
C ASP A 62 -10.78 5.55 1.44
N GLN A 63 -10.40 5.51 2.70
CA GLN A 63 -9.01 5.61 3.10
C GLN A 63 -8.30 4.29 2.86
N ILE A 64 -7.19 4.34 2.14
CA ILE A 64 -6.42 3.15 1.79
C ILE A 64 -4.93 3.39 2.03
N VAL A 65 -4.19 2.29 2.06
CA VAL A 65 -2.74 2.32 2.08
C VAL A 65 -2.24 1.44 0.94
N LEU A 66 -1.22 1.93 0.23
CA LEU A 66 -0.43 1.11 -0.66
C LEU A 66 0.92 0.87 0.01
N LEU A 67 1.34 -0.38 0.06
CA LEU A 67 2.56 -0.78 0.72
C LEU A 67 3.46 -1.54 -0.26
N TRP A 68 4.64 -0.99 -0.51
CA TRP A 68 5.71 -1.70 -1.21
C TRP A 68 6.70 -2.18 -0.15
N PRO A 69 6.78 -3.50 0.10
CA PRO A 69 7.72 -4.02 1.10
C PRO A 69 9.16 -3.70 0.75
N ALA A 70 10.01 -3.66 1.76
CA ALA A 70 11.45 -3.52 1.53
C ALA A 70 11.94 -4.68 0.67
N PRO A 71 12.73 -4.41 -0.40
CA PRO A 71 13.22 -5.48 -1.28
C PRO A 71 14.13 -6.47 -0.55
N ARG A 72 14.85 -6.00 0.46
CA ARG A 72 15.77 -6.80 1.26
C ARG A 72 15.73 -6.33 2.71
N PRO A 73 16.11 -7.20 3.67
CA PRO A 73 16.26 -6.76 5.06
C PRO A 73 17.21 -5.56 5.16
N GLY A 74 16.84 -4.55 5.93
CA GLY A 74 17.59 -3.32 6.09
C GLY A 74 17.26 -2.22 5.09
N ASP A 75 16.60 -2.56 4.00
CA ASP A 75 16.11 -1.56 3.04
C ASP A 75 14.81 -0.91 3.55
N HIS A 76 14.41 0.16 2.88
CA HIS A 76 13.16 0.84 3.20
C HIS A 76 11.97 0.19 2.51
N ALA A 77 10.84 0.19 3.19
CA ALA A 77 9.53 -0.02 2.57
C ALA A 77 8.97 1.34 2.14
N LEU A 78 8.12 1.37 1.14
CA LEU A 78 7.39 2.57 0.74
C LEU A 78 5.94 2.42 1.16
N ILE A 79 5.44 3.38 1.92
CA ILE A 79 4.05 3.39 2.40
C ILE A 79 3.38 4.66 1.89
N VAL A 80 2.27 4.49 1.17
CA VAL A 80 1.50 5.60 0.61
C VAL A 80 0.09 5.55 1.18
N ASP A 81 -0.29 6.60 1.89
CA ASP A 81 -1.67 6.80 2.33
C ASP A 81 -2.42 7.57 1.27
N GLY A 82 -3.68 7.24 1.05
CA GLY A 82 -4.48 7.94 0.09
C GLY A 82 -5.97 7.66 0.22
N TRP A 83 -6.71 8.22 -0.72
CA TRP A 83 -8.13 7.96 -0.87
C TRP A 83 -8.36 7.27 -2.20
N ALA A 84 -9.34 6.38 -2.24
CA ALA A 84 -9.68 5.65 -3.45
C ALA A 84 -11.16 5.75 -3.76
N ASP A 85 -11.46 5.77 -5.05
CA ASP A 85 -12.82 5.64 -5.57
C ASP A 85 -12.91 4.38 -6.41
N VAL A 86 -14.05 3.73 -6.37
CA VAL A 86 -14.32 2.54 -7.20
C VAL A 86 -14.97 2.97 -8.50
N ARG A 87 -14.54 2.39 -9.59
CA ARG A 87 -15.20 2.57 -10.89
C ARG A 87 -15.14 1.29 -11.72
N SER A 88 -15.97 1.21 -12.75
CA SER A 88 -15.87 0.13 -13.73
C SER A 88 -14.65 0.32 -14.60
N ALA A 89 -13.91 -0.76 -14.82
CA ALA A 89 -12.76 -0.73 -15.72
C ALA A 89 -13.23 -0.84 -17.17
N ALA A 90 -12.52 -0.17 -18.09
CA ALA A 90 -12.84 -0.20 -19.52
C ALA A 90 -12.82 -1.61 -20.10
N ALA A 91 -11.93 -2.46 -19.61
CA ALA A 91 -11.79 -3.84 -20.04
C ALA A 91 -12.70 -4.82 -19.29
N GLY A 92 -13.57 -4.30 -18.41
CA GLY A 92 -14.42 -5.12 -17.54
C GLY A 92 -13.84 -5.23 -16.14
N GLY A 93 -14.70 -5.59 -15.18
CA GLY A 93 -14.32 -5.66 -13.77
C GLY A 93 -14.29 -4.31 -13.09
N LEU A 94 -13.70 -4.27 -11.91
CA LEU A 94 -13.63 -3.08 -11.07
C LEU A 94 -12.20 -2.59 -10.97
N GLU A 95 -12.07 -1.28 -10.84
CA GLU A 95 -10.76 -0.68 -10.57
C GLU A 95 -10.90 0.43 -9.53
N LEU A 96 -9.80 0.71 -8.86
CA LEU A 96 -9.70 1.83 -7.94
C LEU A 96 -8.93 2.96 -8.61
N VAL A 97 -9.41 4.17 -8.40
CA VAL A 97 -8.68 5.39 -8.72
C VAL A 97 -8.19 5.93 -7.39
N ILE A 98 -6.89 6.00 -7.22
CA ILE A 98 -6.25 6.31 -5.95
C ILE A 98 -5.57 7.67 -6.03
N ARG A 99 -5.92 8.54 -5.09
CA ARG A 99 -5.26 9.83 -4.94
C ARG A 99 -4.30 9.76 -3.76
N PRO A 100 -2.99 9.75 -4.01
CA PRO A 100 -2.01 9.77 -2.93
C PRO A 100 -2.14 11.04 -2.09
N ALA A 101 -2.06 10.89 -0.78
CA ALA A 101 -2.13 12.01 0.15
C ALA A 101 -0.81 12.20 0.89
N ARG A 102 -0.13 11.11 1.22
CA ARG A 102 1.09 11.14 2.01
C ARG A 102 1.91 9.91 1.70
N ALA A 103 3.23 10.06 1.67
CA ALA A 103 4.13 8.94 1.43
C ALA A 103 5.34 9.03 2.35
N VAL A 104 5.83 7.86 2.79
CA VAL A 104 7.03 7.75 3.61
C VAL A 104 7.84 6.52 3.20
N LEU A 105 9.14 6.63 3.38
CA LEU A 105 10.03 5.49 3.37
C LEU A 105 10.25 5.07 4.82
N HIS A 106 10.09 3.79 5.10
CA HIS A 106 10.13 3.26 6.44
C HIS A 106 11.13 2.13 6.55
N VAL A 107 12.04 2.22 7.54
CA VAL A 107 13.00 1.16 7.81
C VAL A 107 12.37 0.15 8.76
N THR A 108 12.51 -1.12 8.39
CA THR A 108 12.06 -2.20 9.27
C THR A 108 12.86 -2.19 10.55
N ARG A 109 12.14 -2.18 11.68
CA ARG A 109 12.76 -2.28 12.99
C ARG A 109 13.10 -3.74 13.26
N GLU A 110 14.32 -3.97 13.72
CA GLU A 110 14.71 -5.31 14.12
C GLU A 110 13.93 -5.76 15.37
N ALA A 111 13.66 -7.05 15.44
CA ALA A 111 13.10 -7.62 16.65
C ALA A 111 14.10 -7.47 17.80
N PRO A 112 13.61 -7.27 19.04
CA PRO A 112 14.52 -7.25 20.19
C PRO A 112 15.31 -8.54 20.27
N ALA A 113 16.59 -8.44 20.65
CA ALA A 113 17.40 -9.62 20.90
C ALA A 113 16.80 -10.41 22.05
N GLU A 114 16.86 -11.74 21.94
CA GLU A 114 16.40 -12.59 23.03
C GLU A 114 17.36 -12.50 24.21
N ASP A 115 16.82 -12.43 25.41
CA ASP A 115 17.60 -12.37 26.64
C ASP A 115 18.07 -13.76 27.01
N GLY A 116 19.41 -13.93 27.04
CA GLY A 116 20.00 -15.18 27.48
C GLY A 116 19.64 -16.37 26.64
N PRO A 117 19.91 -17.57 27.12
CA PRO A 117 19.51 -18.76 26.41
C PRO A 117 18.01 -18.81 26.30
N LYS A 118 17.55 -19.07 25.11
CA LYS A 118 16.13 -19.19 24.84
C LYS A 118 15.58 -20.38 25.61
N PRO A 119 14.46 -20.23 26.33
CA PRO A 119 13.83 -21.40 26.97
C PRO A 119 13.46 -22.42 25.90
N PRO A 120 13.62 -23.69 26.19
CA PRO A 120 13.21 -24.74 25.29
C PRO A 120 11.71 -24.66 25.03
N GLY A 121 11.34 -24.81 23.79
CA GLY A 121 9.93 -24.79 23.39
C GLY A 121 9.51 -23.61 22.63
#